data_43254db3d3c5636280f0209f8784ad31
#
_entry.id   43254db3d3c5636280f0209f8784ad31
#
_cell.length_a   1.000
_cell.length_b   1.000
_cell.length_c   1.000
_cell.angle_alpha   90.00
_cell.angle_beta   90.00
_cell.angle_gamma   90.00
#
_symmetry.space_group_name_H-M   'P 1'
#
loop_
_entity.id
_entity.type
_entity.pdbx_description
1 polymer ?
#
loop_
_entity_poly.entity_id
_entity_poly.type
_entity_poly.pdbx_seq_one_letter_code
_entity_poly.pdbx_strand_id
1 'polypeptide(L)'
;MNKSAKVKARVAAVSILALSFPVFADGGRQAAEVIVPEEAKSSYENWGYAPAIKVGNTIYVSGVVSRLEGEGSYEERYARGFKSALEWIEKVLNEADASLDDVVDITSFHTDLQRQLETAVKARMEVMRPPHPAWTAVGTTALASPDGETEIRVIAYVP
;
A
#
# COMPACT_ATOMS: atom_id res chain seq x y z
N MET A 1 71.91 48.22 -18.84
CA MET A 1 70.99 48.56 -17.76
C MET A 1 69.55 48.19 -18.21
N ASN A 2 69.10 47.06 -17.76
CA ASN A 2 67.77 46.53 -18.23
C ASN A 2 66.83 46.50 -17.04
N LYS A 3 65.79 47.36 -17.05
CA LYS A 3 64.75 47.40 -15.99
C LYS A 3 63.65 46.47 -16.37
N SER A 4 63.57 45.31 -15.71
CA SER A 4 62.48 44.38 -15.80
C SER A 4 61.24 44.94 -15.04
N ALA A 5 60.16 45.20 -15.77
CA ALA A 5 58.87 45.61 -15.17
C ALA A 5 58.10 44.35 -14.77
N LYS A 6 57.84 44.17 -13.48
CA LYS A 6 56.98 43.11 -12.95
C LYS A 6 55.52 43.51 -13.11
N VAL A 7 54.80 42.82 -14.00
CA VAL A 7 53.36 42.94 -14.13
C VAL A 7 52.71 42.12 -13.01
N LYS A 8 51.99 42.80 -12.10
CA LYS A 8 51.15 42.15 -11.06
C LYS A 8 49.80 41.80 -11.65
N ALA A 9 49.54 40.54 -11.87
CA ALA A 9 48.22 40.06 -12.21
C ALA A 9 47.29 40.18 -10.97
N ARG A 10 46.21 40.91 -11.11
CA ARG A 10 45.10 40.95 -10.11
C ARG A 10 44.13 39.88 -10.47
N VAL A 11 44.06 38.83 -9.64
CA VAL A 11 43.00 37.83 -9.70
C VAL A 11 41.74 38.43 -9.03
N ALA A 12 40.74 38.69 -9.83
CA ALA A 12 39.42 39.09 -9.29
C ALA A 12 38.69 37.80 -8.82
N ALA A 13 38.44 37.70 -7.54
CA ALA A 13 37.61 36.64 -6.99
C ALA A 13 36.13 36.94 -7.32
N VAL A 14 35.56 36.13 -8.18
CA VAL A 14 34.11 36.14 -8.45
C VAL A 14 33.43 35.36 -7.34
N SER A 15 32.80 36.04 -6.39
CA SER A 15 31.97 35.40 -5.38
C SER A 15 30.63 35.00 -6.03
N ILE A 16 30.44 33.71 -6.26
CA ILE A 16 29.16 33.15 -6.66
C ILE A 16 28.29 33.12 -5.41
N LEU A 17 27.32 34.03 -5.34
CA LEU A 17 26.27 34.03 -4.33
C LEU A 17 25.32 32.86 -4.69
N ALA A 18 25.43 31.73 -4.03
CA ALA A 18 24.49 30.64 -4.16
C ALA A 18 23.15 31.09 -3.53
N LEU A 19 22.19 31.47 -4.36
CA LEU A 19 20.81 31.68 -3.94
C LEU A 19 20.20 30.30 -3.60
N SER A 20 20.18 29.94 -2.33
CA SER A 20 19.40 28.80 -1.84
C SER A 20 17.93 29.17 -1.87
N PHE A 21 17.20 28.75 -2.89
CA PHE A 21 15.75 28.74 -2.86
C PHE A 21 15.31 27.70 -1.82
N PRO A 22 14.33 28.02 -0.95
CA PRO A 22 13.74 27.03 -0.09
C PRO A 22 13.09 25.96 -0.99
N VAL A 23 13.64 24.76 -1.00
CA VAL A 23 12.97 23.59 -1.54
C VAL A 23 11.84 23.30 -0.55
N PHE A 24 10.62 23.71 -0.88
CA PHE A 24 9.44 23.18 -0.20
C PHE A 24 9.45 21.68 -0.49
N ALA A 25 9.82 20.88 0.51
CA ALA A 25 9.65 19.44 0.40
C ALA A 25 8.15 19.18 0.18
N ASP A 26 7.80 18.60 -0.95
CA ASP A 26 6.45 18.11 -1.19
C ASP A 26 6.05 17.23 -0.02
N GLY A 27 4.81 17.39 0.48
CA GLY A 27 4.33 16.56 1.60
C GLY A 27 4.51 15.08 1.26
N GLY A 28 4.87 14.25 2.24
CA GLY A 28 5.20 12.84 2.02
C GLY A 28 4.19 12.06 1.16
N ARG A 29 2.89 12.45 1.21
CA ARG A 29 1.85 11.85 0.37
C ARG A 29 1.95 12.27 -1.11
N GLN A 30 2.45 13.47 -1.42
CA GLN A 30 2.67 13.91 -2.81
C GLN A 30 3.88 13.23 -3.45
N ALA A 31 4.83 12.78 -2.62
CA ALA A 31 5.98 12.01 -3.07
C ALA A 31 5.69 10.49 -3.15
N ALA A 32 4.51 10.04 -2.71
CA ALA A 32 4.11 8.64 -2.78
C ALA A 32 3.54 8.31 -4.17
N GLU A 33 3.84 7.13 -4.67
CA GLU A 33 3.20 6.58 -5.85
C GLU A 33 1.79 6.11 -5.50
N VAL A 34 0.79 6.57 -6.24
CA VAL A 34 -0.62 6.19 -6.06
C VAL A 34 -0.94 5.07 -7.04
N ILE A 35 -1.42 3.93 -6.53
CA ILE A 35 -1.73 2.73 -7.29
C ILE A 35 -3.25 2.61 -7.40
N VAL A 36 -3.76 2.69 -8.63
CA VAL A 36 -5.20 2.66 -8.93
C VAL A 36 -5.47 1.73 -10.11
N PRO A 37 -5.82 0.46 -9.87
CA PRO A 37 -6.29 -0.42 -10.92
C PRO A 37 -7.48 0.20 -11.69
N GLU A 38 -7.65 -0.15 -12.96
CA GLU A 38 -8.69 0.43 -13.83
C GLU A 38 -10.08 0.34 -13.18
N GLU A 39 -10.41 -0.81 -12.59
CA GLU A 39 -11.71 -1.06 -11.96
C GLU A 39 -11.94 -0.24 -10.69
N ALA A 40 -10.87 0.28 -10.08
CA ALA A 40 -10.95 1.11 -8.88
C ALA A 40 -10.98 2.62 -9.16
N LYS A 41 -10.84 3.06 -10.41
CA LYS A 41 -10.81 4.49 -10.77
C LYS A 41 -12.03 5.25 -10.28
N SER A 42 -13.22 4.68 -10.49
CA SER A 42 -14.46 5.29 -10.01
C SER A 42 -14.50 5.46 -8.48
N SER A 43 -14.00 4.47 -7.74
CA SER A 43 -13.92 4.57 -6.28
C SER A 43 -12.88 5.61 -5.83
N TYR A 44 -11.74 5.67 -6.48
CA TYR A 44 -10.71 6.67 -6.22
C TYR A 44 -11.23 8.10 -6.41
N GLU A 45 -11.93 8.36 -7.51
CA GLU A 45 -12.47 9.67 -7.86
C GLU A 45 -13.64 10.09 -6.97
N ASN A 46 -14.57 9.17 -6.66
CA ASN A 46 -15.81 9.49 -5.98
C ASN A 46 -15.73 9.39 -4.45
N TRP A 47 -14.85 8.53 -3.91
CA TRP A 47 -14.69 8.32 -2.46
C TRP A 47 -13.40 8.92 -1.89
N GLY A 48 -12.49 9.37 -2.75
CA GLY A 48 -11.28 10.11 -2.34
C GLY A 48 -10.27 9.26 -1.56
N TYR A 49 -10.19 7.94 -1.80
CA TYR A 49 -9.15 7.08 -1.23
C TYR A 49 -8.42 6.32 -2.34
N ALA A 50 -7.12 6.08 -2.14
CA ALA A 50 -6.31 5.26 -3.04
C ALA A 50 -6.46 3.77 -2.68
N PRO A 51 -6.64 2.85 -3.65
CA PRO A 51 -6.56 1.41 -3.41
C PRO A 51 -5.23 1.00 -2.79
N ALA A 52 -4.12 1.58 -3.22
CA ALA A 52 -2.83 1.47 -2.53
C ALA A 52 -1.96 2.70 -2.78
N ILE A 53 -0.97 2.88 -1.90
CA ILE A 53 0.12 3.84 -2.07
C ILE A 53 1.45 3.14 -1.82
N LYS A 54 2.49 3.49 -2.62
CA LYS A 54 3.85 3.00 -2.45
C LYS A 54 4.75 4.15 -1.97
N VAL A 55 5.47 3.92 -0.89
CA VAL A 55 6.44 4.86 -0.32
C VAL A 55 7.77 4.12 -0.15
N GLY A 56 8.75 4.45 -0.98
CA GLY A 56 9.97 3.67 -1.06
C GLY A 56 9.67 2.21 -1.41
N ASN A 57 10.11 1.28 -0.57
CA ASN A 57 9.92 -0.15 -0.76
C ASN A 57 8.63 -0.69 -0.09
N THR A 58 7.81 0.17 0.50
CA THR A 58 6.63 -0.26 1.26
C THR A 58 5.34 0.11 0.51
N ILE A 59 4.44 -0.85 0.37
CA ILE A 59 3.13 -0.67 -0.25
C ILE A 59 2.07 -0.82 0.84
N TYR A 60 1.21 0.19 0.97
CA TYR A 60 0.07 0.22 1.88
C TYR A 60 -1.20 0.02 1.06
N VAL A 61 -1.84 -1.13 1.20
CA VAL A 61 -3.12 -1.43 0.53
C VAL A 61 -4.27 -1.04 1.45
N SER A 62 -5.25 -0.32 0.92
CA SER A 62 -6.48 0.04 1.64
C SER A 62 -7.32 -1.20 1.96
N GLY A 63 -8.24 -1.07 2.93
CA GLY A 63 -9.13 -2.15 3.30
C GLY A 63 -9.97 -2.67 2.13
N VAL A 64 -10.00 -3.99 1.97
CA VAL A 64 -10.81 -4.70 0.98
C VAL A 64 -11.86 -5.52 1.72
N VAL A 65 -13.12 -5.24 1.43
CA VAL A 65 -14.25 -5.88 2.10
C VAL A 65 -14.65 -7.16 1.38
N SER A 66 -14.56 -8.30 2.08
CA SER A 66 -15.11 -9.57 1.64
C SER A 66 -16.63 -9.64 1.87
N ARG A 67 -17.30 -10.44 1.06
CA ARG A 67 -18.75 -10.72 1.17
C ARG A 67 -19.00 -12.21 1.05
N LEU A 68 -20.18 -12.67 1.40
CA LEU A 68 -20.56 -14.07 1.13
C LEU A 68 -20.74 -14.29 -0.37
N GLU A 69 -20.09 -15.29 -0.93
CA GLU A 69 -20.12 -15.56 -2.37
C GLU A 69 -20.65 -16.97 -2.70
N GLY A 70 -21.43 -17.07 -3.78
CA GLY A 70 -21.96 -18.32 -4.30
C GLY A 70 -23.00 -18.98 -3.38
N GLU A 71 -23.23 -20.27 -3.57
CA GLU A 71 -24.20 -21.08 -2.81
C GLU A 71 -23.47 -22.00 -1.82
N GLY A 72 -24.22 -22.58 -0.86
CA GLY A 72 -23.70 -23.50 0.15
C GLY A 72 -23.83 -22.96 1.58
N SER A 73 -23.14 -23.59 2.50
CA SER A 73 -23.07 -23.17 3.91
C SER A 73 -22.46 -21.76 4.05
N TYR A 74 -22.69 -21.15 5.22
CA TYR A 74 -22.05 -19.85 5.51
C TYR A 74 -20.54 -19.93 5.38
N GLU A 75 -19.92 -20.96 5.92
CA GLU A 75 -18.47 -21.15 5.95
C GLU A 75 -17.89 -21.31 4.53
N GLU A 76 -18.56 -22.03 3.65
CA GLU A 76 -18.17 -22.18 2.24
C GLU A 76 -18.27 -20.86 1.48
N ARG A 77 -19.37 -20.12 1.68
CA ARG A 77 -19.61 -18.82 1.06
C ARG A 77 -18.62 -17.78 1.58
N TYR A 78 -18.38 -17.79 2.89
CA TYR A 78 -17.40 -16.92 3.53
C TYR A 78 -15.97 -17.19 3.02
N ALA A 79 -15.57 -18.47 2.93
CA ALA A 79 -14.24 -18.84 2.43
C ALA A 79 -14.01 -18.33 1.01
N ARG A 80 -15.02 -18.43 0.14
CA ARG A 80 -14.92 -17.92 -1.24
C ARG A 80 -14.75 -16.39 -1.25
N GLY A 81 -15.62 -15.67 -0.57
CA GLY A 81 -15.56 -14.21 -0.52
C GLY A 81 -14.27 -13.69 0.12
N PHE A 82 -13.76 -14.40 1.14
CA PHE A 82 -12.47 -14.06 1.74
C PHE A 82 -11.30 -14.26 0.75
N LYS A 83 -11.30 -15.34 -0.03
CA LYS A 83 -10.31 -15.57 -1.09
C LYS A 83 -10.42 -14.54 -2.22
N SER A 84 -11.63 -14.22 -2.68
CA SER A 84 -11.84 -13.15 -3.69
C SER A 84 -11.30 -11.79 -3.22
N ALA A 85 -11.43 -11.47 -1.93
CA ALA A 85 -10.83 -10.26 -1.38
C ALA A 85 -9.29 -10.30 -1.42
N LEU A 86 -8.67 -11.45 -1.13
CA LEU A 86 -7.21 -11.63 -1.27
C LEU A 86 -6.76 -11.58 -2.73
N GLU A 87 -7.53 -12.14 -3.67
CA GLU A 87 -7.27 -12.05 -5.11
C GLU A 87 -7.34 -10.60 -5.62
N TRP A 88 -8.27 -9.80 -5.08
CA TRP A 88 -8.31 -8.37 -5.38
C TRP A 88 -7.08 -7.64 -4.83
N ILE A 89 -6.64 -7.97 -3.60
CA ILE A 89 -5.39 -7.43 -3.02
C ILE A 89 -4.20 -7.81 -3.89
N GLU A 90 -4.10 -9.07 -4.35
CA GLU A 90 -3.07 -9.51 -5.28
C GLU A 90 -3.07 -8.67 -6.58
N LYS A 91 -4.24 -8.42 -7.15
CA LYS A 91 -4.36 -7.57 -8.35
C LYS A 91 -3.84 -6.14 -8.09
N VAL A 92 -4.19 -5.54 -6.95
CA VAL A 92 -3.69 -4.21 -6.57
C VAL A 92 -2.17 -4.20 -6.39
N LEU A 93 -1.60 -5.26 -5.79
CA LEU A 93 -0.16 -5.40 -5.60
C LEU A 93 0.57 -5.58 -6.95
N ASN A 94 0.00 -6.35 -7.88
CA ASN A 94 0.58 -6.57 -9.21
C ASN A 94 0.74 -5.28 -10.02
N GLU A 95 -0.13 -4.27 -9.83
CA GLU A 95 0.03 -2.95 -10.45
C GLU A 95 1.29 -2.20 -9.95
N ALA A 96 1.89 -2.67 -8.85
CA ALA A 96 3.11 -2.12 -8.26
C ALA A 96 4.30 -3.10 -8.33
N ASP A 97 4.25 -4.10 -9.23
CA ASP A 97 5.24 -5.16 -9.38
C ASP A 97 5.48 -5.96 -8.08
N ALA A 98 4.42 -6.15 -7.28
CA ALA A 98 4.43 -6.92 -6.04
C ALA A 98 3.36 -8.02 -6.06
N SER A 99 3.35 -8.89 -5.04
CA SER A 99 2.45 -10.04 -4.92
C SER A 99 2.04 -10.29 -3.47
N LEU A 100 1.17 -11.28 -3.23
CA LEU A 100 0.86 -11.74 -1.87
C LEU A 100 2.09 -12.31 -1.12
N ASP A 101 3.11 -12.79 -1.84
CA ASP A 101 4.35 -13.28 -1.23
C ASP A 101 5.20 -12.13 -0.62
N ASP A 102 4.95 -10.87 -1.01
CA ASP A 102 5.61 -9.68 -0.48
C ASP A 102 4.87 -9.07 0.74
N VAL A 103 3.70 -9.60 1.09
CA VAL A 103 2.92 -9.12 2.25
C VAL A 103 3.63 -9.48 3.55
N VAL A 104 3.91 -8.46 4.36
CA VAL A 104 4.58 -8.60 5.66
C VAL A 104 3.65 -8.41 6.85
N ASP A 105 2.50 -7.74 6.66
CA ASP A 105 1.50 -7.50 7.70
C ASP A 105 0.09 -7.58 7.15
N ILE A 106 -0.81 -8.21 7.90
CA ILE A 106 -2.25 -8.28 7.66
C ILE A 106 -2.98 -7.75 8.88
N THR A 107 -3.92 -6.84 8.68
CA THR A 107 -4.94 -6.50 9.68
C THR A 107 -6.31 -6.83 9.10
N SER A 108 -7.12 -7.59 9.83
CA SER A 108 -8.48 -7.92 9.42
C SER A 108 -9.51 -7.57 10.48
N PHE A 109 -10.63 -7.01 10.02
CA PHE A 109 -11.77 -6.61 10.86
C PHE A 109 -12.95 -7.50 10.50
N HIS A 110 -13.51 -8.19 11.50
CA HIS A 110 -14.51 -9.23 11.34
C HIS A 110 -15.84 -8.83 12.00
N THR A 111 -16.95 -8.98 11.30
CA THR A 111 -18.28 -8.70 11.86
C THR A 111 -18.74 -9.79 12.84
N ASP A 112 -18.24 -11.02 12.67
CA ASP A 112 -18.41 -12.15 13.60
C ASP A 112 -17.08 -12.92 13.73
N LEU A 113 -16.13 -12.35 14.48
CA LEU A 113 -14.78 -12.90 14.59
C LEU A 113 -14.77 -14.38 15.05
N GLN A 114 -15.62 -14.75 16.00
CA GLN A 114 -15.62 -16.09 16.57
C GLN A 114 -16.06 -17.15 15.54
N ARG A 115 -16.98 -16.81 14.68
CA ARG A 115 -17.47 -17.68 13.60
C ARG A 115 -16.51 -17.70 12.40
N GLN A 116 -15.91 -16.57 12.09
CA GLN A 116 -15.18 -16.34 10.85
C GLN A 116 -13.71 -16.75 10.90
N LEU A 117 -13.06 -16.64 12.06
CA LEU A 117 -11.59 -16.71 12.17
C LEU A 117 -11.00 -18.02 11.66
N GLU A 118 -11.56 -19.17 12.05
CA GLU A 118 -11.04 -20.48 11.62
C GLU A 118 -11.10 -20.64 10.09
N THR A 119 -12.22 -20.22 9.49
CA THR A 119 -12.40 -20.28 8.04
C THR A 119 -11.49 -19.28 7.32
N ALA A 120 -11.30 -18.07 7.86
CA ALA A 120 -10.35 -17.09 7.33
C ALA A 120 -8.90 -17.60 7.34
N VAL A 121 -8.48 -18.24 8.45
CA VAL A 121 -7.15 -18.87 8.54
C VAL A 121 -6.96 -19.90 7.43
N LYS A 122 -7.92 -20.84 7.26
CA LYS A 122 -7.85 -21.87 6.23
C LYS A 122 -7.80 -21.27 4.82
N ALA A 123 -8.72 -20.33 4.52
CA ALA A 123 -8.79 -19.68 3.22
C ALA A 123 -7.50 -18.90 2.87
N ARG A 124 -6.92 -18.19 3.85
CA ARG A 124 -5.64 -17.51 3.66
C ARG A 124 -4.50 -18.49 3.38
N MET A 125 -4.42 -19.60 4.12
CA MET A 125 -3.34 -20.61 3.93
C MET A 125 -3.39 -21.32 2.56
N GLU A 126 -4.53 -21.30 1.88
CA GLU A 126 -4.64 -21.84 0.52
C GLU A 126 -3.97 -20.93 -0.53
N VAL A 127 -3.88 -19.62 -0.27
CA VAL A 127 -3.37 -18.64 -1.23
C VAL A 127 -2.04 -17.99 -0.82
N MET A 128 -1.72 -17.98 0.47
CA MET A 128 -0.47 -17.39 1.00
C MET A 128 0.43 -18.47 1.60
N ARG A 129 1.60 -18.66 1.00
CA ARG A 129 2.60 -19.65 1.41
C ARG A 129 3.48 -19.16 2.56
N PRO A 130 4.14 -20.07 3.32
CA PRO A 130 5.21 -19.69 4.24
C PRO A 130 6.41 -19.02 3.50
N PRO A 131 7.13 -18.09 4.18
CA PRO A 131 6.92 -17.62 5.55
C PRO A 131 5.64 -16.80 5.69
N HIS A 132 4.89 -17.00 6.79
CA HIS A 132 3.63 -16.29 6.99
C HIS A 132 3.86 -14.84 7.46
N PRO A 133 3.07 -13.86 6.98
CA PRO A 133 3.10 -12.48 7.48
C PRO A 133 2.62 -12.38 8.93
N ALA A 134 2.96 -11.27 9.60
CA ALA A 134 2.28 -10.90 10.83
C ALA A 134 0.77 -10.74 10.55
N TRP A 135 -0.09 -11.12 11.51
CA TRP A 135 -1.54 -10.98 11.35
C TRP A 135 -2.22 -10.58 12.65
N THR A 136 -3.03 -9.52 12.58
CA THR A 136 -3.94 -9.09 13.65
C THR A 136 -5.37 -9.20 13.18
N ALA A 137 -6.19 -9.97 13.90
CA ALA A 137 -7.63 -10.12 13.64
C ALA A 137 -8.44 -9.45 14.74
N VAL A 138 -9.39 -8.58 14.39
CA VAL A 138 -10.20 -7.77 15.30
C VAL A 138 -11.68 -7.94 15.01
N GLY A 139 -12.50 -8.13 16.04
CA GLY A 139 -13.95 -8.05 15.93
C GLY A 139 -14.42 -6.60 15.82
N THR A 140 -15.42 -6.33 14.96
CA THR A 140 -16.04 -5.01 14.80
C THR A 140 -17.57 -5.14 14.73
N THR A 141 -18.26 -4.07 15.04
CA THR A 141 -19.74 -4.03 14.99
C THR A 141 -20.30 -3.68 13.61
N ALA A 142 -19.48 -3.09 12.72
CA ALA A 142 -19.88 -2.74 11.36
C ALA A 142 -18.64 -2.51 10.49
N LEU A 143 -18.83 -2.68 9.18
CA LEU A 143 -17.91 -2.28 8.13
C LEU A 143 -18.54 -1.17 7.28
N ALA A 144 -17.74 -0.53 6.42
CA ALA A 144 -18.25 0.50 5.50
C ALA A 144 -19.31 -0.05 4.54
N SER A 145 -19.24 -1.34 4.20
CA SER A 145 -20.23 -2.06 3.38
C SER A 145 -21.18 -2.82 4.29
N PRO A 146 -22.50 -2.57 4.25
CA PRO A 146 -23.48 -3.22 5.14
C PRO A 146 -23.55 -4.75 4.97
N ASP A 147 -23.22 -5.27 3.79
CA ASP A 147 -23.15 -6.69 3.45
C ASP A 147 -21.74 -7.28 3.60
N GLY A 148 -20.83 -6.49 4.16
CA GLY A 148 -19.44 -6.90 4.41
C GLY A 148 -19.32 -7.88 5.57
N GLU A 149 -18.48 -8.89 5.39
CA GLU A 149 -18.19 -9.92 6.40
C GLU A 149 -16.86 -9.64 7.10
N THR A 150 -15.81 -9.38 6.31
CA THR A 150 -14.48 -9.08 6.81
C THR A 150 -13.82 -8.02 5.94
N GLU A 151 -13.18 -7.04 6.54
CA GLU A 151 -12.31 -6.10 5.84
C GLU A 151 -10.85 -6.49 6.08
N ILE A 152 -10.07 -6.57 5.01
CA ILE A 152 -8.67 -7.01 5.02
C ILE A 152 -7.80 -5.86 4.54
N ARG A 153 -6.85 -5.43 5.35
CA ARG A 153 -5.82 -4.47 5.02
C ARG A 153 -4.46 -5.14 5.06
N VAL A 154 -3.57 -4.83 4.10
CA VAL A 154 -2.21 -5.39 4.10
C VAL A 154 -1.14 -4.31 3.93
N ILE A 155 0.07 -4.65 4.39
CA ILE A 155 1.30 -3.93 4.07
C ILE A 155 2.22 -4.94 3.38
N ALA A 156 2.76 -4.56 2.21
CA ALA A 156 3.75 -5.34 1.49
C ALA A 156 5.10 -4.60 1.46
N TYR A 157 6.19 -5.36 1.35
CA TYR A 157 7.55 -4.84 1.25
C TYR A 157 8.27 -5.49 0.06
N VAL A 158 8.73 -4.66 -0.86
CA VAL A 158 9.49 -5.06 -2.06
C VAL A 158 10.93 -4.57 -1.89
N PRO A 159 11.92 -5.45 -1.69
CA PRO A 159 13.31 -5.08 -1.40
C PRO A 159 14.04 -4.41 -2.58
#